data_38291ccd572d89b54a3f69dd4087a86e
#
_entry.id   38291ccd572d89b54a3f69dd4087a86e
#
_cell.length_a   1.000
_cell.length_b   1.000
_cell.length_c   1.000
_cell.angle_alpha   90.00
_cell.angle_beta   90.00
_cell.angle_gamma   90.00
#
_symmetry.space_group_name_H-M   'P 1'
#
loop_
_entity.id
_entity.type
_entity.pdbx_description
1 polymer ?
#
loop_
_entity_poly.entity_id
_entity_poly.type
_entity_poly.pdbx_seq_one_letter_code
_entity_poly.pdbx_strand_id
1 'polypeptide(L)'
;MNTNMRIDWECIDHVFLDMDGTLLDLHFDNYFWQQVLPQEYARINGLTLESAVASLNPKFEAKQGQLDWYCVDYWSRELNIDVMNLKYCNAQKIALRPGVFELLDDIKNRAAEPALLTNAHRSVVNLKFDKTGLGRAIDKIYCSH
;
A
#
# COMPACT_ATOMS: atom_id res chain seq x y z
N MET A 1 9.94 -0.54 36.39
CA MET A 1 8.55 -0.99 36.56
C MET A 1 8.01 -1.38 35.19
N ASN A 2 7.98 -2.69 34.88
CA ASN A 2 7.34 -3.19 33.64
C ASN A 2 5.83 -3.21 33.89
N THR A 3 5.13 -2.16 33.52
CA THR A 3 3.69 -2.21 33.35
C THR A 3 3.42 -3.03 32.09
N ASN A 4 3.20 -4.34 32.26
CA ASN A 4 2.56 -5.16 31.22
C ASN A 4 1.18 -4.56 30.99
N MET A 5 1.04 -3.66 30.03
CA MET A 5 -0.27 -3.24 29.54
C MET A 5 -0.91 -4.48 28.88
N ARG A 6 -1.81 -5.12 29.59
CA ARG A 6 -2.66 -6.17 29.00
C ARG A 6 -3.78 -5.47 28.25
N ILE A 7 -3.95 -5.82 26.98
CA ILE A 7 -5.10 -5.39 26.18
C ILE A 7 -6.32 -6.10 26.75
N ASP A 8 -7.33 -5.33 27.15
CA ASP A 8 -8.65 -5.85 27.52
C ASP A 8 -9.49 -6.05 26.26
N TRP A 9 -9.45 -7.24 25.71
CA TRP A 9 -10.13 -7.59 24.47
C TRP A 9 -11.66 -7.56 24.58
N GLU A 10 -12.22 -7.68 25.78
CA GLU A 10 -13.67 -7.62 25.99
C GLU A 10 -14.25 -6.21 25.72
N CYS A 11 -13.39 -5.20 25.72
CA CYS A 11 -13.75 -3.80 25.45
C CYS A 11 -13.40 -3.35 24.02
N ILE A 12 -12.98 -4.26 23.13
CA ILE A 12 -12.52 -3.93 21.78
C ILE A 12 -13.49 -4.51 20.74
N ASP A 13 -14.20 -3.63 20.03
CA ASP A 13 -15.10 -4.03 18.94
C ASP A 13 -14.36 -4.12 17.59
N HIS A 14 -13.38 -3.24 17.35
CA HIS A 14 -12.68 -3.14 16.07
C HIS A 14 -11.16 -3.03 16.25
N VAL A 15 -10.42 -3.67 15.34
CA VAL A 15 -8.96 -3.52 15.22
C VAL A 15 -8.65 -2.94 13.86
N PHE A 16 -8.17 -1.70 13.82
CA PHE A 16 -7.74 -1.05 12.60
C PHE A 16 -6.30 -1.44 12.28
N LEU A 17 -6.09 -1.89 11.05
CA LEU A 17 -4.80 -2.35 10.55
C LEU A 17 -4.44 -1.53 9.32
N ASP A 18 -3.21 -1.03 9.27
CA ASP A 18 -2.65 -0.48 8.06
C ASP A 18 -2.26 -1.60 7.08
N MET A 19 -2.10 -1.26 5.81
CA MET A 19 -1.81 -2.23 4.75
C MET A 19 -0.30 -2.35 4.51
N ASP A 20 0.32 -1.28 4.03
CA ASP A 20 1.68 -1.31 3.50
C ASP A 20 2.72 -1.23 4.61
N GLY A 21 3.55 -2.26 4.73
CA GLY A 21 4.49 -2.41 5.84
C GLY A 21 3.89 -3.05 7.10
N THR A 22 2.57 -3.28 7.14
CA THR A 22 1.84 -3.93 8.24
C THR A 22 1.31 -5.29 7.82
N LEU A 23 0.31 -5.38 6.98
CA LEU A 23 -0.22 -6.63 6.42
C LEU A 23 0.60 -7.12 5.22
N LEU A 24 1.05 -6.19 4.39
CA LEU A 24 1.91 -6.45 3.24
C LEU A 24 3.34 -6.00 3.52
N ASP A 25 4.32 -6.67 2.91
CA ASP A 25 5.67 -6.13 2.90
C ASP A 25 5.77 -4.93 1.95
N LEU A 26 6.85 -4.15 2.08
CA LEU A 26 7.08 -2.96 1.26
C LEU A 26 7.83 -3.26 -0.05
N HIS A 27 8.16 -4.54 -0.33
CA HIS A 27 9.00 -4.88 -1.46
C HIS A 27 8.39 -4.43 -2.79
N PHE A 28 7.08 -4.68 -2.98
CA PHE A 28 6.37 -4.26 -4.19
C PHE A 28 6.40 -2.74 -4.38
N ASP A 29 6.05 -1.97 -3.34
CA ASP A 29 5.97 -0.52 -3.45
C ASP A 29 7.34 0.11 -3.62
N ASN A 30 8.36 -0.35 -2.89
CA ASN A 30 9.74 0.11 -3.07
C ASN A 30 10.26 -0.20 -4.48
N TYR A 31 10.04 -1.42 -4.98
CA TYR A 31 10.42 -1.80 -6.34
C TYR A 31 9.71 -0.95 -7.38
N PHE A 32 8.39 -0.74 -7.22
CA PHE A 32 7.59 0.04 -8.15
C PHE A 32 8.08 1.49 -8.25
N TRP A 33 8.16 2.20 -7.12
CA TRP A 33 8.49 3.63 -7.09
C TRP A 33 9.97 3.92 -7.38
N GLN A 34 10.88 3.00 -7.01
CA GLN A 34 12.32 3.22 -7.16
C GLN A 34 12.91 2.65 -8.46
N GLN A 35 12.23 1.70 -9.10
CA GLN A 35 12.76 1.05 -10.30
C GLN A 35 11.78 1.10 -11.48
N VAL A 36 10.57 0.55 -11.33
CA VAL A 36 9.63 0.40 -12.44
C VAL A 36 9.19 1.76 -13.01
N LEU A 37 8.71 2.65 -12.15
CA LEU A 37 8.21 3.95 -12.57
C LEU A 37 9.32 4.84 -13.17
N PRO A 38 10.52 4.96 -12.59
CA PRO A 38 11.62 5.71 -13.22
C PRO A 38 12.05 5.15 -14.57
N GLN A 39 12.08 3.82 -14.74
CA GLN A 39 12.39 3.20 -16.02
C GLN A 39 11.36 3.54 -17.09
N GLU A 40 10.08 3.45 -16.77
CA GLU A 40 9.01 3.80 -17.68
C GLU A 40 9.00 5.31 -18.02
N TYR A 41 9.22 6.15 -17.01
CA TYR A 41 9.35 7.59 -17.21
C TYR A 41 10.54 7.94 -18.13
N ALA A 42 11.69 7.30 -17.94
CA ALA A 42 12.85 7.44 -18.83
C ALA A 42 12.51 7.04 -20.26
N ARG A 43 11.86 5.88 -20.43
CA ARG A 43 11.49 5.33 -21.74
C ARG A 43 10.58 6.27 -22.53
N ILE A 44 9.52 6.78 -21.92
CA ILE A 44 8.53 7.64 -22.63
C ILE A 44 9.08 9.05 -22.93
N ASN A 45 10.00 9.55 -22.11
CA ASN A 45 10.57 10.88 -22.26
C ASN A 45 11.92 10.89 -23.00
N GLY A 46 12.44 9.73 -23.44
CA GLY A 46 13.73 9.63 -24.10
C GLY A 46 14.93 10.05 -23.22
N LEU A 47 14.83 9.79 -21.90
CA LEU A 47 15.84 10.15 -20.90
C LEU A 47 16.70 8.95 -20.54
N THR A 48 17.89 9.23 -19.99
CA THR A 48 18.62 8.23 -19.21
C THR A 48 17.91 7.98 -17.88
N LEU A 49 18.11 6.80 -17.27
CA LEU A 49 17.53 6.49 -15.97
C LEU A 49 17.95 7.51 -14.90
N GLU A 50 19.20 7.93 -14.89
CA GLU A 50 19.72 8.93 -13.97
C GLU A 50 18.98 10.27 -14.11
N SER A 51 18.79 10.75 -15.35
CA SER A 51 18.04 11.98 -15.62
C SER A 51 16.57 11.87 -15.24
N ALA A 52 15.96 10.68 -15.44
CA ALA A 52 14.58 10.42 -15.02
C ALA A 52 14.43 10.48 -13.50
N VAL A 53 15.32 9.82 -12.75
CA VAL A 53 15.33 9.87 -11.29
C VAL A 53 15.53 11.30 -10.78
N ALA A 54 16.48 12.05 -11.35
CA ALA A 54 16.72 13.46 -11.00
C ALA A 54 15.49 14.34 -11.25
N SER A 55 14.69 14.04 -12.28
CA SER A 55 13.46 14.77 -12.60
C SER A 55 12.28 14.38 -11.70
N LEU A 56 12.22 13.13 -11.24
CA LEU A 56 11.13 12.61 -10.41
C LEU A 56 11.27 12.98 -8.94
N ASN A 57 12.50 12.96 -8.39
CA ASN A 57 12.73 13.20 -6.96
C ASN A 57 12.11 14.50 -6.44
N PRO A 58 12.29 15.68 -7.07
CA PRO A 58 11.66 16.91 -6.61
C PRO A 58 10.12 16.86 -6.63
N LYS A 59 9.53 16.14 -7.60
CA LYS A 59 8.08 15.94 -7.67
C LYS A 59 7.58 15.10 -6.51
N PHE A 60 8.30 14.04 -6.17
CA PHE A 60 7.99 13.18 -5.02
C PHE A 60 8.12 13.94 -3.70
N GLU A 61 9.23 14.64 -3.49
CA GLU A 61 9.47 15.45 -2.30
C GLU A 61 8.39 16.51 -2.07
N ALA A 62 7.94 17.16 -3.14
CA ALA A 62 6.90 18.20 -3.06
C ALA A 62 5.53 17.65 -2.63
N LYS A 63 5.27 16.34 -2.76
CA LYS A 63 3.99 15.70 -2.42
C LYS A 63 4.05 14.84 -1.17
N GLN A 64 5.22 14.60 -0.62
CA GLN A 64 5.38 13.81 0.57
C GLN A 64 4.53 14.37 1.74
N GLY A 65 3.75 13.50 2.39
CA GLY A 65 2.85 13.88 3.48
C GLY A 65 1.51 14.50 3.06
N GLN A 66 1.25 14.64 1.75
CA GLN A 66 -0.05 15.07 1.22
C GLN A 66 -0.84 13.86 0.70
N LEU A 67 -2.17 14.00 0.54
CA LEU A 67 -3.01 12.92 -0.01
C LEU A 67 -2.64 12.57 -1.45
N ASP A 68 -2.24 13.56 -2.25
CA ASP A 68 -1.76 13.34 -3.64
C ASP A 68 -0.62 12.33 -3.72
N TRP A 69 0.22 12.23 -2.67
CA TRP A 69 1.30 11.24 -2.60
C TRP A 69 0.82 9.80 -2.79
N TYR A 70 -0.35 9.48 -2.26
CA TYR A 70 -0.95 8.14 -2.31
C TYR A 70 -1.88 7.93 -3.50
N CYS A 71 -2.18 9.00 -4.27
CA CYS A 71 -3.17 8.99 -5.33
C CYS A 71 -2.55 8.55 -6.67
N VAL A 72 -2.86 7.35 -7.14
CA VAL A 72 -2.37 6.83 -8.43
C VAL A 72 -2.91 7.64 -9.62
N ASP A 73 -4.12 8.22 -9.50
CA ASP A 73 -4.71 9.04 -10.55
C ASP A 73 -3.99 10.39 -10.65
N TYR A 74 -3.58 10.98 -9.52
CA TYR A 74 -2.73 12.16 -9.50
C TYR A 74 -1.41 11.89 -10.25
N TRP A 75 -0.70 10.82 -9.87
CA TRP A 75 0.57 10.48 -10.50
C TRP A 75 0.44 10.12 -11.98
N SER A 76 -0.67 9.48 -12.36
CA SER A 76 -0.93 9.17 -13.77
C SER A 76 -1.05 10.44 -14.63
N ARG A 77 -1.76 11.45 -14.13
CA ARG A 77 -1.88 12.74 -14.83
C ARG A 77 -0.57 13.53 -14.81
N GLU A 78 0.07 13.61 -13.66
CA GLU A 78 1.31 14.37 -13.46
C GLU A 78 2.47 13.86 -14.33
N LEU A 79 2.57 12.55 -14.50
CA LEU A 79 3.67 11.90 -15.22
C LEU A 79 3.32 11.48 -16.64
N ASN A 80 2.04 11.58 -17.03
CA ASN A 80 1.49 11.06 -18.28
C ASN A 80 1.81 9.57 -18.48
N ILE A 81 1.64 8.78 -17.41
CA ILE A 81 1.84 7.32 -17.36
C ILE A 81 0.59 6.68 -16.78
N ASP A 82 0.10 5.60 -17.35
CA ASP A 82 -0.92 4.78 -16.71
C ASP A 82 -0.29 4.00 -15.54
N VAL A 83 -0.22 4.67 -14.38
CA VAL A 83 0.41 4.15 -13.16
C VAL A 83 -0.29 2.89 -12.68
N MET A 84 -1.63 2.82 -12.81
CA MET A 84 -2.37 1.65 -12.36
C MET A 84 -2.09 0.43 -13.22
N ASN A 85 -2.09 0.56 -14.53
CA ASN A 85 -1.72 -0.51 -15.45
C ASN A 85 -0.28 -0.98 -15.21
N LEU A 86 0.64 -0.05 -14.99
CA LEU A 86 2.04 -0.38 -14.68
C LEU A 86 2.16 -1.17 -13.36
N LYS A 87 1.36 -0.84 -12.35
CA LYS A 87 1.26 -1.61 -11.09
C LYS A 87 0.71 -3.02 -11.34
N TYR A 88 -0.32 -3.17 -12.17
CA TYR A 88 -0.87 -4.49 -12.54
C TYR A 88 0.18 -5.39 -13.20
N CYS A 89 0.97 -4.85 -14.13
CA CYS A 89 2.04 -5.60 -14.81
C CYS A 89 3.14 -6.09 -13.86
N ASN A 90 3.27 -5.49 -12.69
CA ASN A 90 4.30 -5.84 -11.69
C ASN A 90 3.73 -6.46 -10.41
N ALA A 91 2.45 -6.79 -10.38
CA ALA A 91 1.71 -7.24 -9.20
C ALA A 91 2.20 -8.59 -8.62
N GLN A 92 2.99 -9.35 -9.36
CA GLN A 92 3.59 -10.61 -8.88
C GLN A 92 4.56 -10.42 -7.68
N LYS A 93 4.96 -9.19 -7.41
CA LYS A 93 5.82 -8.86 -6.25
C LYS A 93 5.04 -8.49 -4.99
N ILE A 94 3.71 -8.43 -5.06
CA ILE A 94 2.86 -8.18 -3.89
C ILE A 94 2.88 -9.43 -3.01
N ALA A 95 3.27 -9.28 -1.75
CA ALA A 95 3.34 -10.36 -0.80
C ALA A 95 2.82 -9.96 0.58
N LEU A 96 2.15 -10.92 1.25
CA LEU A 96 1.78 -10.80 2.66
C LEU A 96 3.01 -10.94 3.54
N ARG A 97 3.00 -10.26 4.67
CA ARG A 97 3.92 -10.57 5.76
C ARG A 97 3.55 -11.93 6.38
N PRO A 98 4.54 -12.67 6.89
CA PRO A 98 4.27 -13.93 7.59
C PRO A 98 3.31 -13.72 8.78
N GLY A 99 2.38 -14.65 8.98
CA GLY A 99 1.47 -14.64 10.13
C GLY A 99 0.26 -13.72 10.00
N VAL A 100 0.00 -13.13 8.83
CA VAL A 100 -1.12 -12.17 8.67
C VAL A 100 -2.47 -12.85 8.83
N PHE A 101 -2.71 -14.00 8.23
CA PHE A 101 -4.00 -14.68 8.37
C PHE A 101 -4.19 -15.21 9.78
N GLU A 102 -3.14 -15.71 10.41
CA GLU A 102 -3.17 -16.14 11.82
C GLU A 102 -3.54 -14.97 12.75
N LEU A 103 -2.97 -13.77 12.50
CA LEU A 103 -3.33 -12.56 13.24
C LEU A 103 -4.80 -12.18 13.03
N LEU A 104 -5.30 -12.22 11.79
CA LEU A 104 -6.68 -11.88 11.47
C LEU A 104 -7.67 -12.86 12.10
N ASP A 105 -7.35 -14.14 12.11
CA ASP A 105 -8.13 -15.18 12.77
C ASP A 105 -8.12 -15.00 14.30
N ASP A 106 -6.97 -14.67 14.90
CA ASP A 106 -6.85 -14.36 16.33
C ASP A 106 -7.71 -13.16 16.73
N ILE A 107 -7.77 -12.10 15.93
CA ILE A 107 -8.63 -10.94 16.18
C ILE A 107 -10.10 -11.36 16.19
N LYS A 108 -10.54 -12.12 15.17
CA LYS A 108 -11.92 -12.61 15.06
C LYS A 108 -12.30 -13.56 16.20
N ASN A 109 -11.39 -14.43 16.62
CA ASN A 109 -11.61 -15.34 17.74
C ASN A 109 -11.76 -14.61 19.09
N ARG A 110 -11.35 -13.36 19.17
CA ARG A 110 -11.54 -12.47 20.32
C ARG A 110 -12.82 -11.62 20.23
N ALA A 111 -13.70 -11.94 19.29
CA ALA A 111 -14.94 -11.23 18.98
C ALA A 111 -14.72 -9.76 18.52
N ALA A 112 -13.51 -9.40 18.09
CA ALA A 112 -13.21 -8.12 17.48
C ALA A 112 -13.21 -8.22 15.94
N GLU A 113 -13.57 -7.13 15.25
CA GLU A 113 -13.60 -7.10 13.80
C GLU A 113 -12.33 -6.44 13.24
N PRO A 114 -11.53 -7.13 12.40
CA PRO A 114 -10.43 -6.50 11.69
C PRO A 114 -10.95 -5.57 10.59
N ALA A 115 -10.42 -4.36 10.52
CA ALA A 115 -10.74 -3.38 9.50
C ALA A 115 -9.45 -2.78 8.93
N LEU A 116 -9.41 -2.57 7.61
CA LEU A 116 -8.31 -1.87 6.97
C LEU A 116 -8.48 -0.37 7.13
N LEU A 117 -7.42 0.31 7.54
CA LEU A 117 -7.31 1.77 7.53
C LEU A 117 -6.00 2.16 6.85
N THR A 118 -6.08 2.72 5.65
CA THR A 118 -4.90 2.98 4.82
C THR A 118 -5.03 4.29 4.03
N ASN A 119 -3.91 4.94 3.76
CA ASN A 119 -3.85 6.08 2.83
C ASN A 119 -3.78 5.66 1.35
N ALA A 120 -3.67 4.37 1.07
CA ALA A 120 -3.60 3.89 -0.31
C ALA A 120 -4.88 4.19 -1.10
N HIS A 121 -4.72 4.46 -2.39
CA HIS A 121 -5.84 4.63 -3.31
C HIS A 121 -6.66 3.34 -3.44
N ARG A 122 -7.99 3.44 -3.55
CA ARG A 122 -8.90 2.28 -3.62
C ARG A 122 -8.50 1.26 -4.68
N SER A 123 -8.10 1.69 -5.86
CA SER A 123 -7.69 0.79 -6.93
C SER A 123 -6.44 -0.04 -6.56
N VAL A 124 -5.52 0.54 -5.79
CA VAL A 124 -4.32 -0.17 -5.30
C VAL A 124 -4.71 -1.17 -4.21
N VAL A 125 -5.62 -0.80 -3.31
CA VAL A 125 -6.16 -1.72 -2.30
C VAL A 125 -6.80 -2.93 -2.98
N ASN A 126 -7.66 -2.71 -3.97
CA ASN A 126 -8.32 -3.79 -4.71
C ASN A 126 -7.30 -4.72 -5.37
N LEU A 127 -6.30 -4.17 -6.08
CA LEU A 127 -5.23 -4.96 -6.69
C LEU A 127 -4.50 -5.84 -5.66
N LYS A 128 -4.13 -5.26 -4.51
CA LYS A 128 -3.40 -5.96 -3.46
C LYS A 128 -4.27 -7.03 -2.79
N PHE A 129 -5.55 -6.76 -2.58
CA PHE A 129 -6.51 -7.71 -2.03
C PHE A 129 -6.76 -8.88 -2.96
N ASP A 130 -6.91 -8.62 -4.26
CA ASP A 130 -7.09 -9.68 -5.28
C ASP A 130 -5.86 -10.61 -5.35
N LYS A 131 -4.65 -10.04 -5.24
CA LYS A 131 -3.41 -10.82 -5.29
C LYS A 131 -3.14 -11.65 -4.03
N THR A 132 -3.60 -11.20 -2.88
CA THR A 132 -3.26 -11.80 -1.58
C THR A 132 -4.41 -12.58 -0.96
N GLY A 133 -5.63 -12.37 -1.42
CA GLY A 133 -6.83 -12.97 -0.84
C GLY A 133 -7.28 -12.33 0.48
N LEU A 134 -6.77 -11.14 0.83
CA LEU A 134 -7.14 -10.44 2.08
C LEU A 134 -8.64 -10.14 2.17
N GLY A 135 -9.35 -9.98 1.05
CA GLY A 135 -10.80 -9.78 1.03
C GLY A 135 -11.64 -10.91 1.63
N ARG A 136 -11.03 -12.07 1.91
CA ARG A 136 -11.70 -13.17 2.64
C ARG A 136 -11.72 -12.96 4.15
N ALA A 137 -10.84 -12.11 4.65
CA ALA A 137 -10.62 -11.93 6.08
C ALA A 137 -10.92 -10.52 6.57
N ILE A 138 -10.96 -9.52 5.68
CA ILE A 138 -11.24 -8.11 6.00
C ILE A 138 -12.36 -7.62 5.10
N ASP A 139 -13.50 -7.30 5.68
CA ASP A 139 -14.68 -6.80 4.97
C ASP A 139 -14.77 -5.27 4.99
N LYS A 140 -14.29 -4.65 6.07
CA LYS A 140 -14.34 -3.20 6.27
C LYS A 140 -13.04 -2.54 5.80
N ILE A 141 -13.15 -1.64 4.82
CA ILE A 141 -12.00 -0.96 4.22
C ILE A 141 -12.25 0.54 4.24
N TYR A 142 -11.37 1.25 4.93
CA TYR A 142 -11.28 2.71 4.95
C TYR A 142 -10.00 3.13 4.23
N CYS A 143 -10.14 3.86 3.13
CA CYS A 143 -9.02 4.37 2.34
C CYS A 143 -9.26 5.83 1.94
N SER A 144 -8.21 6.52 1.51
CA SER A 144 -8.25 7.97 1.28
C SER A 144 -8.98 8.38 -0.02
N HIS A 145 -9.21 7.46 -0.95
CA HIS A 145 -9.83 7.70 -2.26
C HIS A 145 -10.81 6.60 -2.62
#